data_896f1dfa9e64940a9f4d6b30065abae3
#
_entry.id   896f1dfa9e64940a9f4d6b30065abae3
#
_cell.length_a   1.000
_cell.length_b   1.000
_cell.length_c   1.000
_cell.angle_alpha   90.00
_cell.angle_beta   90.00
_cell.angle_gamma   90.00
#
_symmetry.space_group_name_H-M   'P 1'
#
loop_
_entity.id
_entity.type
_entity.pdbx_description
1 polymer ?
#
loop_
_entity_poly.entity_id
_entity_poly.type
_entity_poly.pdbx_seq_one_letter_code
_entity_poly.pdbx_strand_id
1 'polypeptide(L)'
;MSVRKLKPITPGQRFRVVNGFDAITTDKPEKSLLAPIKRTGGRNSQGKMTMRYKGGGHKRRYRIIDFKRNKPGVPATVATIEYDPNRTAFIALLNYQDGEKRYVVAQSGLKVGQNIVSGEKVAPEIGNCMLLENIPLGTIISCIELHPGQGAVLARSAGAFAQLMARDGKFATVKLPSGETRLILITCSATIGAVSNSDHQLLVSGKAGRTRWLGRRPRTRPVVMNPVDHPMGGGEGKSSGGHPRSRNGIPAKGFRTRSKTKASNKYIIERRKK
;
A
#
# COMPACT_ATOMS: atom_id res chain seq x y z
N MET A 1 18.06 13.30 1.03
CA MET A 1 16.85 13.10 0.21
C MET A 1 17.03 11.85 -0.61
N SER A 2 16.13 10.88 -0.49
CA SER A 2 16.25 9.58 -1.17
C SER A 2 15.86 9.60 -2.65
N VAL A 3 15.56 10.77 -3.24
CA VAL A 3 15.21 10.91 -4.65
C VAL A 3 16.20 11.77 -5.41
N ARG A 4 16.52 11.35 -6.65
CA ARG A 4 17.42 12.09 -7.55
C ARG A 4 16.81 12.27 -8.93
N LYS A 5 16.97 13.45 -9.49
CA LYS A 5 16.64 13.75 -10.88
C LYS A 5 17.76 13.28 -11.78
N LEU A 6 17.45 12.60 -12.87
CA LEU A 6 18.45 12.17 -13.85
C LEU A 6 18.85 13.30 -14.79
N LYS A 7 20.07 13.22 -15.34
CA LYS A 7 20.54 14.14 -16.40
C LYS A 7 19.69 13.95 -17.65
N PRO A 8 19.34 15.03 -18.39
CA PRO A 8 18.47 14.99 -19.57
C PRO A 8 19.18 14.51 -20.85
N ILE A 9 19.90 13.39 -20.77
CA ILE A 9 20.68 12.84 -21.88
C ILE A 9 19.77 12.26 -22.97
N THR A 10 18.61 11.70 -22.58
CA THR A 10 17.63 11.14 -23.50
C THR A 10 16.24 11.66 -23.20
N PRO A 11 15.28 11.66 -24.18
CA PRO A 11 13.90 12.11 -23.92
C PRO A 11 13.24 11.44 -22.72
N GLY A 12 13.47 10.14 -22.52
CA GLY A 12 12.90 9.37 -21.41
C GLY A 12 13.54 9.67 -20.04
N GLN A 13 14.72 10.31 -20.01
CA GLN A 13 15.40 10.70 -18.77
C GLN A 13 15.17 12.15 -18.38
N ARG A 14 14.76 13.01 -19.31
CA ARG A 14 14.59 14.47 -19.12
C ARG A 14 13.80 14.84 -17.87
N PHE A 15 12.68 14.15 -17.63
CA PHE A 15 11.79 14.41 -16.48
C PHE A 15 11.80 13.29 -15.45
N ARG A 16 12.74 12.36 -15.56
CA ARG A 16 12.76 11.18 -14.71
C ARG A 16 13.35 11.49 -13.35
N VAL A 17 12.60 11.11 -12.30
CA VAL A 17 13.05 11.13 -10.90
C VAL A 17 13.05 9.69 -10.39
N VAL A 18 14.16 9.27 -9.80
CA VAL A 18 14.36 7.90 -9.29
C VAL A 18 14.63 7.91 -7.79
N ASN A 19 14.35 6.78 -7.14
CA ASN A 19 14.74 6.57 -5.76
C ASN A 19 16.26 6.36 -5.68
N GLY A 20 16.91 6.96 -4.68
CA GLY A 20 18.32 6.76 -4.37
C GLY A 20 18.61 5.44 -3.67
N PHE A 21 17.58 4.85 -3.00
CA PHE A 21 17.70 3.61 -2.22
C PHE A 21 18.68 3.69 -1.04
N ASP A 22 18.90 4.87 -0.49
CA ASP A 22 19.89 5.12 0.57
C ASP A 22 19.62 4.31 1.86
N ALA A 23 18.36 3.97 2.13
CA ALA A 23 17.97 3.18 3.30
C ALA A 23 18.09 1.66 3.11
N ILE A 24 18.40 1.18 1.91
CA ILE A 24 18.52 -0.25 1.63
C ILE A 24 19.89 -0.75 1.98
N THR A 25 19.96 -1.84 2.73
CA THR A 25 21.21 -2.42 3.22
C THR A 25 21.68 -3.62 2.40
N THR A 26 20.78 -4.31 1.70
CA THR A 26 21.09 -5.45 0.83
C THR A 26 20.13 -5.55 -0.35
N ASP A 27 20.62 -6.09 -1.47
CA ASP A 27 19.85 -6.39 -2.67
C ASP A 27 19.42 -7.88 -2.77
N LYS A 28 19.98 -8.73 -1.90
CA LYS A 28 19.76 -10.17 -1.88
C LYS A 28 18.65 -10.55 -0.91
N PRO A 29 17.48 -11.00 -1.40
CA PRO A 29 16.39 -11.41 -0.52
C PRO A 29 16.64 -12.79 0.10
N GLU A 30 16.08 -13.02 1.29
CA GLU A 30 16.07 -14.33 1.96
C GLU A 30 15.29 -15.34 1.11
N LYS A 31 15.97 -16.43 0.68
CA LYS A 31 15.41 -17.40 -0.27
C LYS A 31 14.22 -18.17 0.29
N SER A 32 14.25 -18.52 1.57
CA SER A 32 13.19 -19.26 2.27
C SER A 32 11.86 -18.50 2.32
N LEU A 33 11.91 -17.17 2.27
CA LEU A 33 10.75 -16.29 2.32
C LEU A 33 10.26 -15.82 0.93
N LEU A 34 10.71 -16.46 -0.15
CA LEU A 34 10.29 -16.16 -1.51
C LEU A 34 9.27 -17.17 -2.03
N ALA A 35 8.17 -16.67 -2.59
CA ALA A 35 7.16 -17.46 -3.28
C ALA A 35 6.99 -17.04 -4.75
N PRO A 36 6.56 -17.96 -5.64
CA PRO A 36 6.24 -17.61 -7.02
C PRO A 36 4.98 -16.74 -7.09
N ILE A 37 4.94 -15.82 -8.06
CA ILE A 37 3.73 -15.04 -8.37
C ILE A 37 3.13 -15.53 -9.67
N LYS A 38 1.93 -16.09 -9.62
CA LYS A 38 1.14 -16.40 -10.81
C LYS A 38 0.55 -15.10 -11.39
N ARG A 39 0.70 -14.92 -12.71
CA ARG A 39 0.14 -13.77 -13.43
C ARG A 39 -1.13 -14.18 -14.14
N THR A 40 -2.24 -13.61 -13.74
CA THR A 40 -3.57 -13.93 -14.31
C THR A 40 -3.92 -13.10 -15.54
N GLY A 41 -3.14 -12.07 -15.87
CA GLY A 41 -3.46 -11.16 -16.98
C GLY A 41 -4.80 -10.43 -16.82
N GLY A 42 -5.30 -10.28 -15.59
CA GLY A 42 -6.60 -9.66 -15.29
C GLY A 42 -7.79 -10.59 -15.44
N ARG A 43 -7.56 -11.93 -15.51
CA ARG A 43 -8.60 -12.96 -15.57
C ARG A 43 -8.90 -13.45 -14.14
N ASN A 44 -10.16 -13.84 -13.93
CA ASN A 44 -10.60 -14.49 -12.70
C ASN A 44 -10.35 -16.02 -12.76
N SER A 45 -10.82 -16.78 -11.77
CA SER A 45 -10.71 -18.24 -11.70
C SER A 45 -11.39 -18.96 -12.87
N GLN A 46 -12.42 -18.35 -13.47
CA GLN A 46 -13.14 -18.88 -14.63
C GLN A 46 -12.50 -18.46 -15.97
N GLY A 47 -11.32 -17.82 -15.98
CA GLY A 47 -10.67 -17.31 -17.17
C GLY A 47 -11.28 -16.05 -17.78
N LYS A 48 -12.37 -15.52 -17.22
CA LYS A 48 -13.05 -14.30 -17.70
C LYS A 48 -12.26 -13.05 -17.32
N MET A 49 -12.08 -12.13 -18.27
CA MET A 49 -11.38 -10.86 -18.02
C MET A 49 -12.23 -9.94 -17.14
N THR A 50 -11.86 -9.79 -15.88
CA THR A 50 -12.49 -8.86 -14.93
C THR A 50 -11.78 -7.51 -14.86
N MET A 51 -10.48 -7.47 -15.17
CA MET A 51 -9.69 -6.25 -15.19
C MET A 51 -8.89 -6.11 -16.48
N ARG A 52 -9.23 -5.09 -17.29
CA ARG A 52 -8.52 -4.79 -18.54
C ARG A 52 -7.15 -4.18 -18.31
N TYR A 53 -6.30 -4.19 -19.33
CA TYR A 53 -4.99 -3.53 -19.35
C TYR A 53 -3.98 -4.08 -18.32
N LYS A 54 -4.12 -5.34 -17.93
CA LYS A 54 -3.14 -6.08 -17.13
C LYS A 54 -2.39 -7.08 -18.01
N GLY A 55 -1.08 -7.19 -17.80
CA GLY A 55 -0.25 -8.18 -18.48
C GLY A 55 1.16 -7.69 -18.76
N GLY A 56 2.04 -8.64 -19.09
CA GLY A 56 3.47 -8.39 -19.26
C GLY A 56 4.15 -7.95 -17.95
N GLY A 57 5.19 -7.16 -18.10
CA GLY A 57 5.97 -6.64 -16.99
C GLY A 57 7.14 -7.55 -16.60
N HIS A 58 8.04 -7.03 -15.75
CA HIS A 58 9.23 -7.74 -15.30
C HIS A 58 8.87 -8.93 -14.41
N LYS A 59 9.59 -10.07 -14.51
CA LYS A 59 9.44 -11.23 -13.62
C LYS A 59 9.69 -10.83 -12.17
N ARG A 60 8.83 -11.26 -11.25
CA ARG A 60 8.90 -10.95 -9.81
C ARG A 60 8.70 -12.22 -9.00
N ARG A 61 9.27 -12.23 -7.80
CA ARG A 61 8.95 -13.16 -6.73
C ARG A 61 8.22 -12.42 -5.61
N TYR A 62 7.28 -13.08 -4.97
CA TYR A 62 6.61 -12.54 -3.79
C TYR A 62 7.51 -12.73 -2.57
N ARG A 63 7.58 -11.70 -1.71
CA ARG A 63 8.16 -11.80 -0.37
C ARG A 63 7.03 -12.09 0.59
N ILE A 64 7.15 -13.18 1.35
CA ILE A 64 6.17 -13.55 2.36
C ILE A 64 6.32 -12.56 3.52
N ILE A 65 5.33 -11.68 3.68
CA ILE A 65 5.35 -10.64 4.71
C ILE A 65 4.44 -11.08 5.86
N ASP A 66 4.97 -10.98 7.07
CA ASP A 66 4.19 -11.17 8.29
C ASP A 66 3.36 -9.90 8.56
N PHE A 67 2.09 -9.96 8.23
CA PHE A 67 1.11 -8.92 8.55
C PHE A 67 0.40 -9.15 9.87
N LYS A 68 0.51 -10.35 10.46
CA LYS A 68 -0.19 -10.73 11.69
C LYS A 68 0.60 -10.41 12.95
N ARG A 69 1.94 -10.48 12.86
CA ARG A 69 2.82 -10.26 14.00
C ARG A 69 2.46 -11.14 15.21
N ASN A 70 2.15 -12.41 14.95
CA ASN A 70 1.60 -13.37 15.90
C ASN A 70 2.66 -14.07 16.78
N LYS A 71 3.76 -13.40 17.10
CA LYS A 71 4.78 -13.85 18.06
C LYS A 71 4.88 -12.84 19.23
N PRO A 72 3.91 -12.87 20.16
CA PRO A 72 3.95 -11.96 21.30
C PRO A 72 5.11 -12.29 22.25
N GLY A 73 5.79 -11.26 22.74
CA GLY A 73 6.86 -11.36 23.72
C GLY A 73 8.21 -11.85 23.20
N VAL A 74 8.30 -12.38 21.98
CA VAL A 74 9.58 -12.83 21.43
C VAL A 74 10.27 -11.67 20.72
N PRO A 75 11.44 -11.22 21.18
CA PRO A 75 12.18 -10.17 20.53
C PRO A 75 12.80 -10.64 19.21
N ALA A 76 12.86 -9.73 18.27
CA ALA A 76 13.47 -9.94 16.97
C ALA A 76 14.40 -8.77 16.63
N THR A 77 15.57 -9.07 16.09
CA THR A 77 16.54 -8.06 15.64
C THR A 77 16.34 -7.77 14.16
N VAL A 78 16.36 -6.50 13.78
CA VAL A 78 16.34 -6.07 12.36
C VAL A 78 17.68 -6.44 11.73
N ALA A 79 17.68 -7.45 10.87
CA ALA A 79 18.89 -7.90 10.16
C ALA A 79 19.21 -7.04 8.95
N THR A 80 18.21 -6.76 8.09
CA THR A 80 18.37 -5.99 6.85
C THR A 80 17.14 -5.16 6.54
N ILE A 81 17.33 -4.10 5.74
CA ILE A 81 16.25 -3.34 5.09
C ILE A 81 16.38 -3.55 3.59
N GLU A 82 15.30 -3.98 2.93
CA GLU A 82 15.31 -4.48 1.57
C GLU A 82 14.26 -3.82 0.68
N TYR A 83 14.53 -3.83 -0.63
CA TYR A 83 13.57 -3.46 -1.66
C TYR A 83 12.62 -4.60 -1.99
N ASP A 84 11.31 -4.34 -2.01
CA ASP A 84 10.31 -5.27 -2.53
C ASP A 84 9.66 -4.72 -3.81
N PRO A 85 9.79 -5.43 -4.97
CA PRO A 85 9.17 -4.99 -6.23
C PRO A 85 7.63 -5.09 -6.24
N ASN A 86 7.02 -5.67 -5.21
CA ASN A 86 5.58 -5.90 -5.13
C ASN A 86 4.84 -4.82 -4.33
N ARG A 87 5.58 -3.97 -3.64
CA ARG A 87 5.03 -2.86 -2.84
C ARG A 87 5.86 -1.60 -2.99
N THR A 88 5.32 -0.49 -2.54
CA THR A 88 5.99 0.81 -2.58
C THR A 88 6.87 1.06 -1.36
N ALA A 89 6.53 0.46 -0.21
CA ALA A 89 7.31 0.51 1.02
C ALA A 89 8.53 -0.42 0.95
N PHE A 90 9.57 -0.12 1.72
CA PHE A 90 10.66 -1.07 2.00
C PHE A 90 10.19 -2.13 2.99
N ILE A 91 10.89 -3.24 3.05
CA ILE A 91 10.66 -4.34 3.99
C ILE A 91 11.90 -4.53 4.86
N ALA A 92 11.70 -5.03 6.08
CA ALA A 92 12.78 -5.40 6.99
C ALA A 92 12.76 -6.91 7.24
N LEU A 93 13.92 -7.54 7.19
CA LEU A 93 14.12 -8.91 7.62
C LEU A 93 14.34 -8.91 9.14
N LEU A 94 13.53 -9.64 9.86
CA LEU A 94 13.64 -9.85 11.29
C LEU A 94 14.19 -11.24 11.59
N ASN A 95 15.22 -11.31 12.42
CA ASN A 95 15.72 -12.53 13.01
C ASN A 95 15.18 -12.60 14.45
N TYR A 96 14.28 -13.54 14.71
CA TYR A 96 13.75 -13.80 16.04
C TYR A 96 14.77 -14.59 16.90
N GLN A 97 14.70 -14.46 18.22
CA GLN A 97 15.58 -15.18 19.12
C GLN A 97 15.44 -16.71 19.04
N ASP A 98 14.27 -17.20 18.62
CA ASP A 98 14.00 -18.62 18.37
C ASP A 98 14.52 -19.13 17.01
N GLY A 99 15.28 -18.32 16.28
CA GLY A 99 15.87 -18.65 14.97
C GLY A 99 14.95 -18.47 13.77
N GLU A 100 13.65 -18.16 13.96
CA GLU A 100 12.75 -17.91 12.84
C GLU A 100 13.06 -16.56 12.17
N LYS A 101 12.99 -16.53 10.85
CA LYS A 101 13.12 -15.29 10.07
C LYS A 101 11.76 -14.89 9.50
N ARG A 102 11.43 -13.60 9.56
CA ARG A 102 10.22 -13.06 8.94
C ARG A 102 10.48 -11.72 8.28
N TYR A 103 9.82 -11.46 7.16
CA TYR A 103 9.74 -10.11 6.60
C TYR A 103 8.58 -9.33 7.22
N VAL A 104 8.82 -8.06 7.50
CA VAL A 104 7.78 -7.08 7.90
C VAL A 104 7.88 -5.84 7.02
N VAL A 105 6.82 -5.02 7.01
CA VAL A 105 6.90 -3.70 6.38
C VAL A 105 7.78 -2.82 7.26
N ALA A 106 8.83 -2.22 6.68
CA ALA A 106 9.74 -1.35 7.41
C ALA A 106 9.08 0.00 7.73
N GLN A 107 9.25 0.49 8.95
CA GLN A 107 8.86 1.83 9.35
C GLN A 107 9.97 2.84 9.05
N SER A 108 9.59 4.11 8.93
CA SER A 108 10.52 5.21 8.76
C SER A 108 11.34 5.38 10.05
N GLY A 109 12.66 5.49 9.90
CA GLY A 109 13.58 5.61 11.04
C GLY A 109 14.04 4.28 11.64
N LEU A 110 13.55 3.14 11.14
CA LEU A 110 14.01 1.82 11.57
C LEU A 110 15.47 1.61 11.16
N LYS A 111 16.29 1.08 12.07
CA LYS A 111 17.72 0.83 11.87
C LYS A 111 18.05 -0.66 11.95
N VAL A 112 19.08 -1.08 11.21
CA VAL A 112 19.65 -2.43 11.37
C VAL A 112 20.25 -2.57 12.76
N GLY A 113 20.08 -3.74 13.38
CA GLY A 113 20.47 -4.02 14.77
C GLY A 113 19.45 -3.60 15.82
N GLN A 114 18.40 -2.85 15.47
CA GLN A 114 17.33 -2.50 16.40
C GLN A 114 16.51 -3.73 16.77
N ASN A 115 16.18 -3.87 18.06
CA ASN A 115 15.27 -4.90 18.53
C ASN A 115 13.81 -4.45 18.38
N ILE A 116 12.97 -5.35 17.91
CA ILE A 116 11.53 -5.15 17.73
C ILE A 116 10.79 -6.25 18.46
N VAL A 117 9.74 -5.86 19.16
CA VAL A 117 8.88 -6.79 19.89
C VAL A 117 7.42 -6.58 19.46
N SER A 118 6.65 -7.66 19.49
CA SER A 118 5.19 -7.62 19.33
C SER A 118 4.54 -8.13 20.61
N GLY A 119 3.44 -7.54 21.05
CA GLY A 119 2.74 -8.00 22.26
C GLY A 119 1.87 -6.92 22.88
N GLU A 120 1.29 -7.25 24.04
CA GLU A 120 0.38 -6.33 24.74
C GLU A 120 1.14 -5.25 25.52
N LYS A 121 2.15 -5.67 26.30
CA LYS A 121 2.95 -4.77 27.16
C LYS A 121 4.33 -4.54 26.55
N VAL A 122 4.41 -3.73 25.53
CA VAL A 122 5.64 -3.40 24.81
C VAL A 122 5.84 -1.89 24.82
N ALA A 123 7.09 -1.43 24.85
CA ALA A 123 7.39 0.00 24.74
C ALA A 123 6.89 0.56 23.39
N PRO A 124 6.34 1.79 23.35
CA PRO A 124 5.81 2.40 22.13
C PRO A 124 6.93 2.94 21.21
N GLU A 125 7.89 2.08 20.89
CA GLU A 125 9.02 2.39 20.02
C GLU A 125 8.74 2.06 18.53
N ILE A 126 9.47 2.72 17.63
CA ILE A 126 9.31 2.54 16.18
C ILE A 126 9.56 1.08 15.80
N GLY A 127 8.60 0.46 15.11
CA GLY A 127 8.67 -0.91 14.66
C GLY A 127 7.96 -1.91 15.56
N ASN A 128 7.73 -1.60 16.83
CA ASN A 128 6.98 -2.44 17.75
C ASN A 128 5.51 -2.53 17.35
N CYS A 129 4.90 -3.68 17.59
CA CYS A 129 3.50 -3.94 17.28
C CYS A 129 2.74 -4.27 18.56
N MET A 130 1.63 -3.56 18.81
CA MET A 130 0.81 -3.74 20.00
C MET A 130 -0.67 -3.48 19.70
N LEU A 131 -1.52 -3.85 20.66
CA LEU A 131 -2.95 -3.58 20.59
C LEU A 131 -3.21 -2.07 20.67
N LEU A 132 -4.25 -1.58 19.99
CA LEU A 132 -4.64 -0.16 20.03
C LEU A 132 -4.99 0.31 21.44
N GLU A 133 -5.41 -0.61 22.30
CA GLU A 133 -5.68 -0.36 23.71
C GLU A 133 -4.44 0.17 24.46
N ASN A 134 -3.26 -0.33 24.14
CA ASN A 134 -2.03 -0.05 24.88
C ASN A 134 -1.18 1.05 24.23
N ILE A 135 -1.53 1.51 23.03
CA ILE A 135 -0.80 2.59 22.33
C ILE A 135 -1.16 3.95 22.93
N PRO A 136 -0.21 4.81 23.30
CA PRO A 136 -0.51 6.17 23.76
C PRO A 136 -1.33 6.97 22.74
N LEU A 137 -2.23 7.83 23.22
CA LEU A 137 -3.02 8.72 22.35
C LEU A 137 -2.08 9.72 21.64
N GLY A 138 -2.48 10.13 20.44
CA GLY A 138 -1.67 11.01 19.59
C GLY A 138 -0.56 10.31 18.80
N THR A 139 -0.25 9.03 19.13
CA THR A 139 0.84 8.28 18.47
C THR A 139 0.56 8.07 16.98
N ILE A 140 1.62 8.17 16.19
CA ILE A 140 1.63 7.82 14.77
C ILE A 140 1.77 6.31 14.65
N ILE A 141 0.84 5.68 13.95
CA ILE A 141 0.75 4.24 13.75
C ILE A 141 0.61 3.87 12.28
N SER A 142 0.99 2.65 11.94
CA SER A 142 0.84 2.08 10.59
C SER A 142 0.48 0.59 10.67
N CYS A 143 0.29 -0.05 9.53
CA CYS A 143 0.00 -1.50 9.46
C CYS A 143 -1.13 -1.93 10.41
N ILE A 144 -2.27 -1.23 10.37
CA ILE A 144 -3.37 -1.38 11.31
C ILE A 144 -4.31 -2.50 10.87
N GLU A 145 -4.75 -3.32 11.81
CA GLU A 145 -5.82 -4.31 11.59
C GLU A 145 -7.21 -3.67 11.54
N LEU A 146 -8.13 -4.34 10.84
CA LEU A 146 -9.57 -4.00 10.85
C LEU A 146 -10.39 -4.93 11.74
N HIS A 147 -9.96 -6.16 11.87
CA HIS A 147 -10.51 -7.18 12.77
C HIS A 147 -9.38 -7.85 13.52
N PRO A 148 -9.55 -8.18 14.79
CA PRO A 148 -8.51 -8.81 15.59
C PRO A 148 -7.98 -10.10 14.93
N GLY A 149 -6.66 -10.25 14.85
CA GLY A 149 -5.98 -11.42 14.28
C GLY A 149 -6.05 -11.55 12.75
N GLN A 150 -6.71 -10.62 12.05
CA GLN A 150 -6.76 -10.62 10.58
C GLN A 150 -5.40 -10.30 9.95
N GLY A 151 -4.56 -9.56 10.66
CA GLY A 151 -3.34 -8.96 10.16
C GLY A 151 -3.56 -7.57 9.56
N ALA A 152 -2.48 -6.87 9.34
CA ALA A 152 -2.49 -5.48 8.90
C ALA A 152 -3.19 -5.29 7.55
N VAL A 153 -4.11 -4.34 7.47
CA VAL A 153 -4.90 -3.96 6.28
C VAL A 153 -4.71 -2.50 5.91
N LEU A 154 -4.75 -1.59 6.88
CA LEU A 154 -4.70 -0.14 6.67
C LEU A 154 -3.28 0.40 6.80
N ALA A 155 -2.99 1.54 6.17
CA ALA A 155 -1.72 2.29 6.25
C ALA A 155 -0.48 1.43 6.00
N ARG A 156 -0.40 0.72 4.85
CA ARG A 156 0.72 -0.17 4.47
C ARG A 156 1.58 0.34 3.32
N SER A 157 1.13 1.38 2.63
CA SER A 157 1.86 1.94 1.48
C SER A 157 2.99 2.86 1.95
N ALA A 158 3.97 3.09 1.09
CA ALA A 158 5.08 4.00 1.35
C ALA A 158 4.61 5.36 1.90
N GLY A 159 5.23 5.80 2.99
CA GLY A 159 4.92 7.06 3.66
C GLY A 159 3.54 7.13 4.33
N ALA A 160 2.73 6.06 4.28
CA ALA A 160 1.41 6.07 4.90
C ALA A 160 1.52 5.97 6.43
N PHE A 161 0.71 6.74 7.13
CA PHE A 161 0.53 6.68 8.57
C PHE A 161 -0.90 7.01 8.93
N ALA A 162 -1.30 6.63 10.12
CA ALA A 162 -2.54 7.02 10.76
C ALA A 162 -2.23 7.55 12.15
N GLN A 163 -3.16 8.26 12.77
CA GLN A 163 -2.99 8.78 14.12
C GLN A 163 -4.10 8.24 15.02
N LEU A 164 -3.72 7.74 16.18
CA LEU A 164 -4.65 7.33 17.23
C LEU A 164 -5.12 8.58 17.96
N MET A 165 -6.41 8.95 17.80
CA MET A 165 -6.95 10.19 18.33
C MET A 165 -7.55 10.03 19.73
N ALA A 166 -8.37 9.00 19.90
CA ALA A 166 -9.09 8.74 21.15
C ALA A 166 -9.40 7.25 21.31
N ARG A 167 -9.77 6.86 22.51
CA ARG A 167 -10.33 5.54 22.83
C ARG A 167 -11.62 5.75 23.64
N ASP A 168 -12.67 5.05 23.24
CA ASP A 168 -13.95 5.11 23.91
C ASP A 168 -14.58 3.71 23.91
N GLY A 169 -14.78 3.15 25.09
CA GLY A 169 -15.30 1.81 25.30
C GLY A 169 -14.51 0.76 24.49
N LYS A 170 -15.19 0.09 23.56
CA LYS A 170 -14.63 -0.99 22.74
C LYS A 170 -13.92 -0.49 21.48
N PHE A 171 -13.89 0.81 21.22
CA PHE A 171 -13.39 1.38 19.98
C PHE A 171 -12.28 2.41 20.19
N ALA A 172 -11.34 2.39 19.27
CA ALA A 172 -10.33 3.42 19.07
C ALA A 172 -10.73 4.29 17.89
N THR A 173 -10.64 5.60 18.03
CA THR A 173 -10.83 6.58 16.97
C THR A 173 -9.50 6.83 16.27
N VAL A 174 -9.42 6.47 15.00
CA VAL A 174 -8.19 6.54 14.20
C VAL A 174 -8.39 7.44 12.99
N LYS A 175 -7.53 8.46 12.85
CA LYS A 175 -7.45 9.32 11.65
C LYS A 175 -6.56 8.66 10.61
N LEU A 176 -7.15 8.26 9.48
CA LEU A 176 -6.48 7.55 8.40
C LEU A 176 -5.72 8.48 7.45
N PRO A 177 -4.77 7.96 6.63
CA PRO A 177 -4.03 8.75 5.63
C PRO A 177 -4.92 9.48 4.62
N SER A 178 -6.15 9.00 4.40
CA SER A 178 -7.14 9.64 3.51
C SER A 178 -7.80 10.88 4.12
N GLY A 179 -7.60 11.15 5.42
CA GLY A 179 -8.32 12.14 6.20
C GLY A 179 -9.65 11.63 6.78
N GLU A 180 -10.04 10.38 6.50
CA GLU A 180 -11.22 9.75 7.12
C GLU A 180 -10.92 9.42 8.58
N THR A 181 -11.82 9.79 9.48
CA THR A 181 -11.78 9.40 10.89
C THR A 181 -12.71 8.21 11.10
N ARG A 182 -12.17 7.12 11.67
CA ARG A 182 -12.85 5.84 11.74
C ARG A 182 -12.69 5.17 13.09
N LEU A 183 -13.74 4.44 13.49
CA LEU A 183 -13.73 3.53 14.64
C LEU A 183 -13.09 2.18 14.25
N ILE A 184 -12.20 1.70 15.10
CA ILE A 184 -11.54 0.38 15.01
C ILE A 184 -11.58 -0.24 16.40
N LEU A 185 -11.78 -1.55 16.50
CA LEU A 185 -11.78 -2.23 17.80
C LEU A 185 -10.42 -2.06 18.51
N ILE A 186 -10.43 -1.79 19.80
CA ILE A 186 -9.21 -1.61 20.61
C ILE A 186 -8.33 -2.86 20.67
N THR A 187 -8.92 -4.04 20.47
CA THR A 187 -8.24 -5.33 20.39
C THR A 187 -7.52 -5.58 19.06
N CYS A 188 -7.65 -4.66 18.07
CA CYS A 188 -6.87 -4.70 16.85
C CYS A 188 -5.44 -4.25 17.11
N SER A 189 -4.48 -4.86 16.41
CA SER A 189 -3.08 -4.49 16.47
C SER A 189 -2.70 -3.40 15.48
N ALA A 190 -1.66 -2.65 15.81
CA ALA A 190 -1.02 -1.69 14.93
C ALA A 190 0.49 -1.62 15.21
N THR A 191 1.27 -1.21 14.20
CA THR A 191 2.71 -0.98 14.33
C THR A 191 2.98 0.50 14.57
N ILE A 192 3.86 0.80 15.52
CA ILE A 192 4.28 2.17 15.85
C ILE A 192 5.16 2.73 14.74
N GLY A 193 4.89 3.97 14.33
CA GLY A 193 5.63 4.70 13.31
C GLY A 193 4.95 4.76 11.95
N ALA A 194 5.42 5.65 11.09
CA ALA A 194 5.01 5.79 9.69
C ALA A 194 5.73 4.76 8.82
N VAL A 195 5.13 4.35 7.73
CA VAL A 195 5.76 3.45 6.76
C VAL A 195 6.93 4.13 6.04
N SER A 196 7.99 3.40 5.78
CA SER A 196 9.20 3.85 5.09
C SER A 196 8.95 4.34 3.66
N ASN A 197 10.00 4.91 3.02
CA ASN A 197 10.00 5.36 1.62
C ASN A 197 8.95 6.45 1.32
N SER A 198 8.78 7.43 2.20
CA SER A 198 7.82 8.54 2.06
C SER A 198 7.96 9.30 0.73
N ASP A 199 9.19 9.42 0.22
CA ASP A 199 9.49 10.12 -1.03
C ASP A 199 9.05 9.38 -2.29
N HIS A 200 8.46 8.17 -2.15
CA HIS A 200 7.95 7.40 -3.29
C HIS A 200 6.95 8.18 -4.17
N GLN A 201 6.18 9.07 -3.58
CA GLN A 201 5.23 9.94 -4.29
C GLN A 201 5.91 10.93 -5.25
N LEU A 202 7.18 11.26 -5.03
CA LEU A 202 7.95 12.20 -5.84
C LEU A 202 8.56 11.53 -7.08
N LEU A 203 8.45 10.20 -7.23
CA LEU A 203 9.01 9.47 -8.35
C LEU A 203 8.27 9.76 -9.65
N VAL A 204 9.03 10.09 -10.69
CA VAL A 204 8.50 10.34 -12.04
C VAL A 204 9.03 9.28 -13.00
N SER A 205 8.13 8.55 -13.66
CA SER A 205 8.49 7.44 -14.55
C SER A 205 9.25 7.87 -15.81
N GLY A 206 8.95 9.03 -16.37
CA GLY A 206 9.64 9.64 -17.50
C GLY A 206 9.29 9.04 -18.87
N LYS A 207 8.88 7.76 -18.96
CA LYS A 207 8.52 7.10 -20.22
C LYS A 207 7.43 6.04 -20.07
N ALA A 208 6.65 5.81 -21.13
CA ALA A 208 5.59 4.80 -21.18
C ALA A 208 6.10 3.36 -20.97
N GLY A 209 7.33 3.06 -21.41
CA GLY A 209 7.95 1.75 -21.23
C GLY A 209 8.06 1.31 -19.78
N ARG A 210 8.27 2.22 -18.82
CA ARG A 210 8.25 1.88 -17.40
C ARG A 210 6.89 1.36 -16.93
N THR A 211 5.81 1.97 -17.40
CA THR A 211 4.46 1.50 -17.11
C THR A 211 4.25 0.08 -17.66
N ARG A 212 4.83 -0.22 -18.84
CA ARG A 212 4.83 -1.57 -19.41
C ARG A 212 5.59 -2.57 -18.53
N TRP A 213 6.77 -2.18 -18.02
CA TRP A 213 7.54 -3.03 -17.09
C TRP A 213 6.83 -3.32 -15.79
N LEU A 214 5.94 -2.42 -15.34
CA LEU A 214 5.07 -2.64 -14.18
C LEU A 214 3.87 -3.55 -14.47
N GLY A 215 3.71 -4.03 -15.71
CA GLY A 215 2.62 -4.92 -16.10
C GLY A 215 1.32 -4.21 -16.47
N ARG A 216 1.39 -2.92 -16.79
CA ARG A 216 0.26 -2.12 -17.26
C ARG A 216 0.34 -1.96 -18.77
N ARG A 217 -0.70 -2.37 -19.49
CA ARG A 217 -0.82 -2.17 -20.94
C ARG A 217 -1.35 -0.76 -21.26
N PRO A 218 -1.10 -0.25 -22.47
CA PRO A 218 -1.70 1.00 -22.96
C PRO A 218 -3.22 0.98 -22.81
N ARG A 219 -3.82 2.15 -22.54
CA ARG A 219 -5.25 2.28 -22.32
C ARG A 219 -5.86 3.18 -23.40
N THR A 220 -6.85 2.65 -24.09
CA THR A 220 -7.65 3.40 -25.07
C THR A 220 -8.60 4.36 -24.35
N ARG A 221 -8.72 5.58 -24.86
CA ARG A 221 -9.67 6.58 -24.35
C ARG A 221 -11.09 6.21 -24.76
N PRO A 222 -12.13 6.46 -23.93
CA PRO A 222 -13.53 6.19 -24.29
C PRO A 222 -14.00 6.87 -25.58
N VAL A 223 -13.55 8.12 -25.81
CA VAL A 223 -13.95 8.96 -26.95
C VAL A 223 -13.55 8.38 -28.33
N VAL A 224 -12.52 7.50 -28.37
CA VAL A 224 -12.05 6.86 -29.59
C VAL A 224 -12.59 5.44 -29.79
N MET A 225 -13.53 5.05 -28.94
CA MET A 225 -14.23 3.76 -29.06
C MET A 225 -15.52 3.92 -29.87
N ASN A 226 -16.06 2.79 -30.36
CA ASN A 226 -17.36 2.75 -30.95
C ASN A 226 -18.49 2.84 -29.91
N PRO A 227 -19.73 3.24 -30.29
CA PRO A 227 -20.85 3.32 -29.36
C PRO A 227 -21.14 1.99 -28.62
N VAL A 228 -20.93 0.86 -29.28
CA VAL A 228 -21.11 -0.49 -28.68
C VAL A 228 -20.13 -0.79 -27.56
N ASP A 229 -18.92 -0.18 -27.58
CA ASP A 229 -17.87 -0.45 -26.60
C ASP A 229 -17.93 0.48 -25.38
N HIS A 230 -18.44 1.69 -25.57
CA HIS A 230 -18.49 2.70 -24.52
C HIS A 230 -19.57 3.76 -24.76
N PRO A 231 -20.32 4.20 -23.71
CA PRO A 231 -21.35 5.24 -23.85
C PRO A 231 -20.85 6.59 -24.39
N MET A 232 -19.53 6.85 -24.33
CA MET A 232 -18.90 8.06 -24.86
C MET A 232 -18.23 7.84 -26.22
N GLY A 233 -18.44 6.68 -26.82
CA GLY A 233 -17.92 6.34 -28.12
C GLY A 233 -18.84 6.83 -29.24
N GLY A 234 -18.30 6.86 -30.50
CA GLY A 234 -19.00 7.28 -31.70
C GLY A 234 -18.84 8.77 -32.01
N GLY A 235 -19.54 9.19 -33.07
CA GLY A 235 -19.46 10.53 -33.65
C GLY A 235 -18.40 10.68 -34.74
N GLU A 236 -18.46 11.75 -35.48
CA GLU A 236 -17.44 12.15 -36.46
C GLU A 236 -16.36 12.98 -35.77
N GLY A 237 -15.09 12.65 -36.01
CA GLY A 237 -13.95 13.36 -35.45
C GLY A 237 -13.88 13.29 -33.90
N LYS A 238 -13.61 14.43 -33.27
CA LYS A 238 -13.48 14.55 -31.82
C LYS A 238 -14.81 14.89 -31.16
N SER A 239 -15.74 13.96 -31.10
CA SER A 239 -16.98 14.14 -30.37
C SER A 239 -16.72 14.19 -28.84
N SER A 240 -17.39 15.10 -28.12
CA SER A 240 -17.28 15.22 -26.67
C SER A 240 -17.98 14.08 -25.91
N GLY A 241 -18.88 13.33 -26.55
CA GLY A 241 -19.58 12.18 -25.95
C GLY A 241 -20.52 12.53 -24.81
N GLY A 242 -20.81 13.82 -24.55
CA GLY A 242 -21.70 14.29 -23.50
C GLY A 242 -21.09 14.18 -22.10
N HIS A 243 -21.94 13.97 -21.10
CA HIS A 243 -21.52 13.89 -19.69
C HIS A 243 -20.56 12.71 -19.44
N PRO A 244 -19.41 12.91 -18.74
CA PRO A 244 -18.45 11.83 -18.53
C PRO A 244 -19.06 10.63 -17.80
N ARG A 245 -18.98 9.46 -18.44
CA ARG A 245 -19.52 8.20 -17.91
C ARG A 245 -18.47 7.09 -17.95
N SER A 246 -18.63 6.10 -17.08
CA SER A 246 -17.91 4.84 -17.18
C SER A 246 -18.54 3.97 -18.28
N ARG A 247 -17.87 2.87 -18.63
CA ARG A 247 -18.42 1.89 -19.59
C ARG A 247 -19.77 1.29 -19.18
N ASN A 248 -20.09 1.30 -17.91
CA ASN A 248 -21.36 0.82 -17.35
C ASN A 248 -22.40 1.94 -17.24
N GLY A 249 -22.19 3.11 -17.88
CA GLY A 249 -23.11 4.23 -17.84
C GLY A 249 -23.07 5.08 -16.58
N ILE A 250 -22.31 4.68 -15.56
CA ILE A 250 -22.24 5.39 -14.27
C ILE A 250 -21.48 6.72 -14.47
N PRO A 251 -22.03 7.87 -13.96
CA PRO A 251 -21.33 9.15 -14.01
C PRO A 251 -19.91 9.07 -13.43
N ALA A 252 -18.91 9.58 -14.16
CA ALA A 252 -17.50 9.46 -13.78
C ALA A 252 -17.02 10.62 -12.91
N LYS A 253 -17.73 11.75 -12.87
CA LYS A 253 -17.41 12.94 -12.07
C LYS A 253 -18.50 13.19 -11.04
N GLY A 254 -18.08 13.41 -9.78
CA GLY A 254 -18.95 13.81 -8.68
C GLY A 254 -19.85 12.72 -8.10
N PHE A 255 -20.12 11.65 -8.81
CA PHE A 255 -21.00 10.58 -8.34
C PHE A 255 -20.37 9.79 -7.20
N ARG A 256 -21.13 9.60 -6.13
CA ARG A 256 -20.72 8.81 -4.95
C ARG A 256 -20.96 7.32 -5.21
N THR A 257 -19.90 6.55 -5.47
CA THR A 257 -19.98 5.12 -5.80
C THR A 257 -20.09 4.20 -4.57
N ARG A 258 -19.76 4.69 -3.37
CA ARG A 258 -19.91 3.90 -2.13
C ARG A 258 -21.40 3.68 -1.83
N SER A 259 -21.80 2.43 -1.59
CA SER A 259 -23.18 2.12 -1.19
C SER A 259 -23.56 2.83 0.10
N LYS A 260 -24.77 3.39 0.14
CA LYS A 260 -25.34 4.02 1.33
C LYS A 260 -25.64 3.00 2.44
N THR A 261 -25.96 1.77 2.06
CA THR A 261 -26.34 0.66 2.96
C THR A 261 -25.16 -0.21 3.40
N LYS A 262 -23.92 0.18 3.04
CA LYS A 262 -22.74 -0.63 3.40
C LYS A 262 -22.57 -0.69 4.93
N ALA A 263 -22.54 -1.92 5.50
CA ALA A 263 -22.45 -2.15 6.95
C ALA A 263 -21.30 -1.40 7.63
N SER A 264 -20.16 -1.23 6.92
CA SER A 264 -19.00 -0.50 7.45
C SER A 264 -19.20 1.02 7.54
N ASN A 265 -20.35 1.58 7.13
CA ASN A 265 -20.63 3.02 7.28
C ASN A 265 -20.77 3.43 8.75
N LYS A 266 -21.24 2.54 9.60
CA LYS A 266 -21.39 2.78 11.06
C LYS A 266 -20.06 3.05 11.78
N TYR A 267 -18.93 2.63 11.20
CA TYR A 267 -17.61 2.84 11.77
C TYR A 267 -16.92 4.11 11.27
N ILE A 268 -17.55 4.91 10.41
CA ILE A 268 -16.98 6.16 9.89
C ILE A 268 -17.60 7.32 10.67
N ILE A 269 -16.77 8.03 11.44
CA ILE A 269 -17.17 9.23 12.18
C ILE A 269 -17.18 10.42 11.22
N GLU A 270 -16.04 10.68 10.60
CA GLU A 270 -15.86 11.80 9.68
C GLU A 270 -15.30 11.29 8.34
N ARG A 271 -15.91 11.71 7.24
CA ARG A 271 -15.39 11.43 5.91
C ARG A 271 -14.31 12.45 5.53
N ARG A 272 -13.42 12.06 4.62
CA ARG A 272 -12.43 13.00 4.06
C ARG A 272 -13.15 14.26 3.55
N LYS A 273 -12.64 15.42 3.92
CA LYS A 273 -13.02 16.69 3.28
C LYS A 273 -12.58 16.67 1.83
N LYS A 274 -13.40 17.22 0.95
CA LYS A 274 -13.08 17.34 -0.50
C LYS A 274 -12.00 18.38 -0.72
#